data_354e39b49c9afeb3f5977da649a01d58
#
_entry.id   354e39b49c9afeb3f5977da649a01d58
#
_cell.length_a   1.000
_cell.length_b   1.000
_cell.length_c   1.000
_cell.angle_alpha   90.00
_cell.angle_beta   90.00
_cell.angle_gamma   90.00
#
_symmetry.space_group_name_H-M   'P 1'
#
loop_
_entity.id
_entity.type
_entity.pdbx_description
1 polymer ?
#
loop_
_entity_poly.entity_id
_entity_poly.type
_entity_poly.pdbx_seq_one_letter_code
_entity_poly.pdbx_strand_id
1 'polypeptide(L)'
;MKFNEVNFDTYFKDYPNERGFFGKYGGAYIKPELKAAMEEISIAYQTICKSSKFISELRKIRKEFQGRPTPISHLERLSRSIGNVQLYVKREDLNHTGAHKLNHCMGEGLLAKYMGKKKIIAETGAGQHGVALATAAAYFGLECDIYMGSVDIKKQAPNVARMKILGANVIEVTHGLATLKEAVDAAFDAYQREYKDAIYCIGSVLGPHPFPMLVRDFQSVVGVEARSQFLEMTGELPDAVVACVGGGSNAMGIFSGFLNDPVQLYGVEPLGKGPKLGDHAASLKYGTEGIMHGFNSIMLKDENGEPAPVYSVASGLDYPSSGPEHAFLRDLGRVKYDVINDDETIDAFFTLSKMEGIIPAIESSHAVAYAMKLAKEMKKGSILINLSGRGDKDMDYIIEKYGIR
;
A
#
# COMPACT_ATOMS: atom_id res chain seq x y z
N MET A 1 2.30 6.47 24.13
CA MET A 1 0.83 6.49 24.41
C MET A 1 0.33 5.06 24.65
N LYS A 2 -0.49 4.83 25.65
CA LYS A 2 -1.11 3.52 25.92
C LYS A 2 -2.57 3.53 25.40
N PHE A 3 -2.96 2.52 24.64
CA PHE A 3 -4.28 2.42 24.05
C PHE A 3 -4.75 0.96 24.12
N ASN A 4 -5.83 0.68 24.85
CA ASN A 4 -6.34 -0.68 25.05
C ASN A 4 -5.26 -1.72 25.33
N GLU A 5 -4.54 -1.62 26.47
CA GLU A 5 -3.45 -2.51 26.90
C GLU A 5 -2.16 -2.49 26.05
N VAL A 6 -2.18 -1.94 24.82
CA VAL A 6 -1.01 -1.84 23.95
C VAL A 6 -0.25 -0.55 24.24
N ASN A 7 1.06 -0.68 24.44
CA ASN A 7 1.96 0.46 24.59
C ASN A 7 2.54 0.86 23.22
N PHE A 8 2.11 1.98 22.68
CA PHE A 8 2.58 2.47 21.39
C PHE A 8 4.01 3.07 21.43
N ASP A 9 4.60 3.31 22.61
CA ASP A 9 6.00 3.72 22.71
C ASP A 9 6.96 2.58 22.32
N THR A 10 6.52 1.33 22.50
CA THR A 10 7.29 0.13 22.18
C THR A 10 6.69 -0.68 21.02
N TYR A 11 5.63 -0.19 20.40
CA TYR A 11 4.80 -0.92 19.41
C TYR A 11 5.62 -1.61 18.33
N PHE A 12 6.52 -0.90 17.65
CA PHE A 12 7.35 -1.45 16.58
C PHE A 12 8.42 -2.46 17.04
N LYS A 13 8.64 -2.52 18.35
CA LYS A 13 9.52 -3.53 18.97
C LYS A 13 8.73 -4.78 19.36
N ASP A 14 7.48 -4.58 19.79
CA ASP A 14 6.63 -5.65 20.33
C ASP A 14 5.80 -6.34 19.23
N TYR A 15 5.54 -5.64 18.09
CA TYR A 15 4.71 -6.13 16.99
C TYR A 15 5.39 -6.01 15.61
N PRO A 16 5.34 -7.10 14.81
CA PRO A 16 4.81 -8.41 15.17
C PRO A 16 5.69 -9.10 16.21
N ASN A 17 5.14 -10.10 16.90
CA ASN A 17 5.94 -10.97 17.74
C ASN A 17 6.90 -11.85 16.91
N GLU A 18 7.76 -12.63 17.56
CA GLU A 18 8.78 -13.47 16.90
C GLU A 18 8.19 -14.47 15.89
N ARG A 19 6.91 -14.84 16.02
CA ARG A 19 6.21 -15.72 15.10
C ARG A 19 5.44 -14.99 14.00
N GLY A 20 5.59 -13.66 13.94
CA GLY A 20 4.97 -12.81 12.91
C GLY A 20 3.53 -12.41 13.18
N PHE A 21 3.06 -12.45 14.43
CA PHE A 21 1.68 -12.10 14.77
C PHE A 21 1.54 -10.70 15.34
N PHE A 22 0.51 -10.00 14.86
CA PHE A 22 -0.09 -8.79 15.42
C PHE A 22 -1.36 -9.22 16.18
N GLY A 23 -1.26 -9.45 17.48
CA GLY A 23 -2.31 -10.14 18.25
C GLY A 23 -2.58 -11.54 17.69
N LYS A 24 -3.78 -11.77 17.15
CA LYS A 24 -4.15 -13.04 16.49
C LYS A 24 -3.92 -13.05 14.99
N TYR A 25 -3.65 -11.91 14.36
CA TYR A 25 -3.46 -11.76 12.93
C TYR A 25 -2.01 -11.88 12.49
N GLY A 26 -1.76 -12.35 11.28
CA GLY A 26 -0.43 -12.55 10.72
C GLY A 26 -0.01 -14.00 10.65
N GLY A 27 1.23 -14.28 11.07
CA GLY A 27 1.82 -15.62 11.03
C GLY A 27 2.33 -16.02 9.63
N ALA A 28 2.64 -17.31 9.46
CA ALA A 28 3.11 -17.87 8.19
C ALA A 28 2.46 -19.26 7.96
N TYR A 29 1.36 -19.26 7.22
CA TYR A 29 0.59 -20.46 6.85
C TYR A 29 1.03 -20.91 5.44
N ILE A 30 2.24 -21.42 5.35
CA ILE A 30 2.91 -21.75 4.10
C ILE A 30 3.33 -23.23 4.07
N LYS A 31 3.60 -23.73 2.86
CA LYS A 31 4.17 -25.07 2.67
C LYS A 31 5.52 -25.19 3.37
N PRO A 32 5.88 -26.39 3.90
CA PRO A 32 7.14 -26.58 4.62
C PRO A 32 8.38 -26.15 3.81
N GLU A 33 8.35 -26.32 2.50
CA GLU A 33 9.44 -26.01 1.58
C GLU A 33 9.78 -24.50 1.53
N LEU A 34 8.79 -23.63 1.79
CA LEU A 34 8.99 -22.18 1.83
C LEU A 34 9.46 -21.66 3.20
N LYS A 35 9.40 -22.48 4.27
CA LYS A 35 9.79 -22.03 5.62
C LYS A 35 11.23 -21.55 5.67
N ALA A 36 12.16 -22.32 5.08
CA ALA A 36 13.58 -21.95 5.05
C ALA A 36 13.81 -20.62 4.30
N ALA A 37 13.08 -20.38 3.20
CA ALA A 37 13.17 -19.14 2.46
C ALA A 37 12.65 -17.93 3.26
N MET A 38 11.54 -18.09 3.99
CA MET A 38 11.01 -17.04 4.85
C MET A 38 11.94 -16.75 6.03
N GLU A 39 12.54 -17.78 6.62
CA GLU A 39 13.51 -17.64 7.69
C GLU A 39 14.78 -16.91 7.20
N GLU A 40 15.30 -17.26 6.00
CA GLU A 40 16.42 -16.55 5.38
C GLU A 40 16.13 -15.04 5.25
N ILE A 41 14.94 -14.66 4.74
CA ILE A 41 14.54 -13.26 4.62
C ILE A 41 14.42 -12.62 6.00
N SER A 42 13.84 -13.29 6.98
CA SER A 42 13.67 -12.77 8.34
C SER A 42 15.03 -12.49 9.00
N ILE A 43 15.98 -13.42 8.89
CA ILE A 43 17.34 -13.25 9.40
C ILE A 43 18.05 -12.11 8.66
N ALA A 44 17.96 -12.06 7.33
CA ALA A 44 18.55 -11.00 6.53
C ALA A 44 17.98 -9.62 6.90
N TYR A 45 16.67 -9.53 7.12
CA TYR A 45 16.03 -8.30 7.59
C TYR A 45 16.59 -7.86 8.95
N GLN A 46 16.70 -8.78 9.92
CA GLN A 46 17.18 -8.47 11.28
C GLN A 46 18.68 -8.09 11.31
N THR A 47 19.48 -8.65 10.44
CA THR A 47 20.94 -8.45 10.43
C THR A 47 21.37 -7.38 9.43
N ILE A 48 20.89 -7.44 8.19
CA ILE A 48 21.29 -6.56 7.10
C ILE A 48 20.57 -5.22 7.18
N CYS A 49 19.23 -5.21 7.22
CA CYS A 49 18.45 -3.98 7.15
C CYS A 49 18.66 -3.06 8.36
N LYS A 50 19.11 -3.59 9.49
CA LYS A 50 19.46 -2.82 10.69
C LYS A 50 20.91 -2.35 10.72
N SER A 51 21.73 -2.74 9.75
CA SER A 51 23.11 -2.28 9.66
C SER A 51 23.19 -0.81 9.23
N SER A 52 24.17 -0.08 9.80
CA SER A 52 24.41 1.32 9.44
C SER A 52 24.71 1.50 7.95
N LYS A 53 25.38 0.52 7.34
CA LYS A 53 25.70 0.53 5.91
C LYS A 53 24.45 0.47 5.04
N PHE A 54 23.54 -0.47 5.30
CA PHE A 54 22.27 -0.59 4.58
C PHE A 54 21.41 0.65 4.74
N ILE A 55 21.25 1.13 6.00
CA ILE A 55 20.46 2.32 6.31
C ILE A 55 20.99 3.56 5.58
N SER A 56 22.30 3.76 5.58
CA SER A 56 22.94 4.89 4.90
C SER A 56 22.77 4.82 3.39
N GLU A 57 22.93 3.62 2.77
CA GLU A 57 22.73 3.42 1.34
C GLU A 57 21.27 3.65 0.95
N LEU A 58 20.32 3.11 1.70
CA LEU A 58 18.89 3.31 1.44
C LEU A 58 18.49 4.80 1.60
N ARG A 59 19.01 5.52 2.58
CA ARG A 59 18.80 6.97 2.73
C ARG A 59 19.34 7.76 1.54
N LYS A 60 20.52 7.40 1.04
CA LYS A 60 21.11 8.01 -0.16
C LYS A 60 20.21 7.78 -1.37
N ILE A 61 19.77 6.55 -1.61
CA ILE A 61 18.86 6.19 -2.71
C ILE A 61 17.56 6.97 -2.60
N ARG A 62 16.96 7.04 -1.44
CA ARG A 62 15.73 7.82 -1.19
C ARG A 62 15.90 9.28 -1.56
N LYS A 63 17.02 9.90 -1.19
CA LYS A 63 17.31 11.30 -1.49
C LYS A 63 17.60 11.53 -2.96
N GLU A 64 18.54 10.77 -3.54
CA GLU A 64 19.12 11.05 -4.85
C GLU A 64 18.33 10.46 -6.02
N PHE A 65 17.66 9.33 -5.80
CA PHE A 65 16.92 8.63 -6.84
C PHE A 65 15.40 8.75 -6.71
N GLN A 66 14.86 8.59 -5.50
CA GLN A 66 13.41 8.70 -5.29
C GLN A 66 12.91 10.15 -5.18
N GLY A 67 13.79 11.12 -4.92
CA GLY A 67 13.42 12.53 -4.71
C GLY A 67 12.78 12.79 -3.34
N ARG A 68 13.14 12.00 -2.32
CA ARG A 68 12.61 12.19 -0.96
C ARG A 68 13.41 13.23 -0.16
N PRO A 69 12.78 13.93 0.84
CA PRO A 69 11.38 13.76 1.24
C PRO A 69 10.37 14.33 0.24
N THR A 70 9.26 13.61 0.02
CA THR A 70 8.14 14.20 -0.73
C THR A 70 7.49 15.33 0.09
N PRO A 71 6.99 16.40 -0.51
CA PRO A 71 6.45 17.53 0.24
C PRO A 71 5.07 17.26 0.84
N ILE A 72 4.68 18.11 1.80
CA ILE A 72 3.29 18.33 2.15
C ILE A 72 2.80 19.58 1.42
N SER A 73 1.60 19.53 0.84
CA SER A 73 0.94 20.66 0.23
C SER A 73 -0.35 20.98 0.99
N HIS A 74 -0.57 22.26 1.29
CA HIS A 74 -1.84 22.76 1.80
C HIS A 74 -2.83 22.89 0.65
N LEU A 75 -4.03 22.34 0.78
CA LEU A 75 -5.11 22.43 -0.21
C LEU A 75 -5.97 23.68 0.10
N GLU A 76 -5.43 24.87 -0.22
CA GLU A 76 -6.01 26.14 0.23
C GLU A 76 -7.41 26.40 -0.31
N ARG A 77 -7.62 26.19 -1.62
CA ARG A 77 -8.91 26.47 -2.24
C ARG A 77 -9.97 25.48 -1.78
N LEU A 78 -9.60 24.21 -1.66
CA LEU A 78 -10.48 23.16 -1.16
C LEU A 78 -10.83 23.41 0.32
N SER A 79 -9.86 23.75 1.15
CA SER A 79 -10.08 24.10 2.56
C SER A 79 -11.07 25.28 2.71
N ARG A 80 -10.87 26.36 1.95
CA ARG A 80 -11.79 27.51 1.96
C ARG A 80 -13.21 27.12 1.55
N SER A 81 -13.37 26.20 0.61
CA SER A 81 -14.70 25.77 0.15
C SER A 81 -15.45 24.93 1.19
N ILE A 82 -14.73 24.22 2.06
CA ILE A 82 -15.31 23.39 3.12
C ILE A 82 -15.59 24.23 4.37
N GLY A 83 -14.71 25.17 4.71
CA GLY A 83 -14.91 26.09 5.84
C GLY A 83 -13.75 26.08 6.84
N ASN A 84 -13.99 25.70 8.10
CA ASN A 84 -13.04 25.87 9.20
C ASN A 84 -12.02 24.73 9.35
N VAL A 85 -12.02 23.74 8.48
CA VAL A 85 -11.07 22.61 8.50
C VAL A 85 -10.04 22.78 7.40
N GLN A 86 -8.76 22.64 7.75
CA GLN A 86 -7.65 22.76 6.83
C GLN A 86 -7.23 21.37 6.31
N LEU A 87 -7.17 21.21 5.00
CA LEU A 87 -6.79 19.98 4.34
C LEU A 87 -5.36 20.08 3.81
N TYR A 88 -4.59 19.05 4.06
CA TYR A 88 -3.20 18.90 3.61
C TYR A 88 -3.02 17.54 2.93
N VAL A 89 -2.12 17.47 1.97
CA VAL A 89 -1.74 16.19 1.33
C VAL A 89 -0.25 15.92 1.46
N LYS A 90 0.10 14.72 1.87
CA LYS A 90 1.46 14.17 1.72
C LYS A 90 1.60 13.64 0.30
N ARG A 91 2.50 14.22 -0.49
CA ARG A 91 2.61 14.11 -1.94
C ARG A 91 3.41 12.88 -2.39
N GLU A 92 2.93 11.65 -2.10
CA GLU A 92 3.58 10.43 -2.61
C GLU A 92 3.40 10.24 -4.14
N ASP A 93 2.51 10.99 -4.75
CA ASP A 93 2.39 11.15 -6.21
C ASP A 93 3.64 11.79 -6.86
N LEU A 94 4.44 12.50 -6.07
CA LEU A 94 5.73 13.08 -6.50
C LEU A 94 6.94 12.18 -6.22
N ASN A 95 6.76 11.05 -5.57
CA ASN A 95 7.81 10.02 -5.47
C ASN A 95 8.14 9.49 -6.87
N HIS A 96 9.40 9.18 -7.14
CA HIS A 96 9.78 8.60 -8.44
C HIS A 96 8.89 7.38 -8.75
N THR A 97 8.51 7.19 -10.01
CA THR A 97 7.45 6.30 -10.52
C THR A 97 6.01 6.77 -10.27
N GLY A 98 5.80 7.83 -9.49
CA GLY A 98 4.50 8.48 -9.30
C GLY A 98 3.61 7.84 -8.25
N ALA A 99 4.15 7.02 -7.33
CA ALA A 99 3.40 6.41 -6.24
C ALA A 99 4.30 5.95 -5.09
N HIS A 100 3.68 5.64 -3.93
CA HIS A 100 4.33 5.14 -2.71
C HIS A 100 5.04 3.78 -2.89
N LYS A 101 4.67 2.99 -3.89
CA LYS A 101 5.19 1.61 -4.09
C LYS A 101 6.71 1.55 -4.15
N LEU A 102 7.37 2.53 -4.73
CA LEU A 102 8.83 2.54 -4.84
C LEU A 102 9.54 2.58 -3.48
N ASN A 103 8.88 3.03 -2.41
CA ASN A 103 9.49 3.09 -1.08
C ASN A 103 9.93 1.72 -0.57
N HIS A 104 9.07 0.71 -0.69
CA HIS A 104 9.44 -0.64 -0.27
C HIS A 104 10.21 -1.39 -1.35
N CYS A 105 9.89 -1.21 -2.63
CA CYS A 105 10.62 -1.89 -3.71
C CYS A 105 12.12 -1.56 -3.72
N MET A 106 12.51 -0.31 -3.42
CA MET A 106 13.93 0.04 -3.28
C MET A 106 14.57 -0.62 -2.06
N GLY A 107 13.82 -0.76 -0.95
CA GLY A 107 14.28 -1.49 0.23
C GLY A 107 14.46 -2.98 -0.03
N GLU A 108 13.48 -3.59 -0.68
CA GLU A 108 13.49 -5.02 -1.05
C GLU A 108 14.59 -5.33 -2.08
N GLY A 109 14.74 -4.50 -3.11
CA GLY A 109 15.81 -4.65 -4.10
C GLY A 109 17.20 -4.46 -3.49
N LEU A 110 17.37 -3.51 -2.58
CA LEU A 110 18.64 -3.35 -1.85
C LEU A 110 18.92 -4.55 -0.95
N LEU A 111 17.88 -5.09 -0.27
CA LEU A 111 18.01 -6.30 0.54
C LEU A 111 18.42 -7.50 -0.33
N ALA A 112 17.77 -7.70 -1.49
CA ALA A 112 18.13 -8.74 -2.44
C ALA A 112 19.61 -8.66 -2.85
N LYS A 113 20.08 -7.46 -3.18
CA LYS A 113 21.50 -7.21 -3.50
C LYS A 113 22.44 -7.58 -2.36
N TYR A 114 22.11 -7.20 -1.11
CA TYR A 114 22.94 -7.53 0.06
C TYR A 114 22.91 -9.01 0.42
N MET A 115 21.82 -9.72 0.12
CA MET A 115 21.71 -11.17 0.25
C MET A 115 22.43 -11.94 -0.87
N GLY A 116 22.95 -11.23 -1.89
CA GLY A 116 23.59 -11.85 -3.05
C GLY A 116 22.62 -12.54 -4.00
N LYS A 117 21.33 -12.21 -3.93
CA LYS A 117 20.32 -12.72 -4.86
C LYS A 117 20.51 -12.08 -6.23
N LYS A 118 20.20 -12.84 -7.28
CA LYS A 118 20.33 -12.40 -8.68
C LYS A 118 19.02 -11.92 -9.28
N LYS A 119 17.90 -12.35 -8.69
CA LYS A 119 16.57 -12.14 -9.22
C LYS A 119 15.61 -11.67 -8.14
N ILE A 120 14.65 -10.85 -8.54
CA ILE A 120 13.47 -10.51 -7.76
C ILE A 120 12.20 -10.97 -8.48
N ILE A 121 11.26 -11.52 -7.73
CA ILE A 121 10.00 -12.07 -8.24
C ILE A 121 8.85 -11.35 -7.56
N ALA A 122 7.82 -10.98 -8.31
CA ALA A 122 6.60 -10.42 -7.76
C ALA A 122 5.37 -10.71 -8.62
N GLU A 123 4.23 -10.39 -8.07
CA GLU A 123 2.95 -10.27 -8.75
C GLU A 123 2.56 -8.80 -8.91
N THR A 124 1.63 -8.54 -9.83
CA THR A 124 0.98 -7.23 -9.93
C THR A 124 -0.40 -7.34 -10.58
N GLY A 125 -1.37 -6.55 -10.11
CA GLY A 125 -2.68 -6.39 -10.75
C GLY A 125 -2.73 -5.08 -11.52
N ALA A 126 -2.85 -3.94 -10.84
CA ALA A 126 -2.87 -2.59 -11.43
C ALA A 126 -1.56 -2.16 -12.12
N GLY A 127 -0.48 -2.93 -11.98
CA GLY A 127 0.81 -2.65 -12.60
C GLY A 127 1.72 -1.69 -11.84
N GLN A 128 1.24 -0.95 -10.85
CA GLN A 128 2.05 0.04 -10.13
C GLN A 128 3.17 -0.59 -9.30
N HIS A 129 2.88 -1.72 -8.63
CA HIS A 129 3.93 -2.48 -7.94
C HIS A 129 4.94 -3.04 -8.92
N GLY A 130 4.48 -3.63 -10.02
CA GLY A 130 5.35 -4.14 -11.08
C GLY A 130 6.30 -3.08 -11.65
N VAL A 131 5.79 -1.89 -11.96
CA VAL A 131 6.63 -0.77 -12.45
C VAL A 131 7.65 -0.35 -11.39
N ALA A 132 7.25 -0.23 -10.12
CA ALA A 132 8.14 0.14 -9.04
C ALA A 132 9.24 -0.92 -8.82
N LEU A 133 8.88 -2.21 -8.87
CA LEU A 133 9.84 -3.30 -8.70
C LEU A 133 10.77 -3.43 -9.91
N ALA A 134 10.26 -3.32 -11.15
CA ALA A 134 11.10 -3.27 -12.36
C ALA A 134 12.11 -2.11 -12.30
N THR A 135 11.69 -0.95 -11.76
CA THR A 135 12.57 0.19 -11.54
C THR A 135 13.68 -0.13 -10.53
N ALA A 136 13.35 -0.78 -9.42
CA ALA A 136 14.33 -1.21 -8.43
C ALA A 136 15.29 -2.26 -9.01
N ALA A 137 14.78 -3.24 -9.76
CA ALA A 137 15.60 -4.24 -10.44
C ALA A 137 16.61 -3.61 -11.40
N ALA A 138 16.15 -2.72 -12.26
CA ALA A 138 17.00 -1.99 -13.18
C ALA A 138 18.09 -1.17 -12.45
N TYR A 139 17.72 -0.50 -11.35
CA TYR A 139 18.66 0.27 -10.53
C TYR A 139 19.76 -0.59 -9.91
N PHE A 140 19.41 -1.79 -9.42
CA PHE A 140 20.37 -2.68 -8.75
C PHE A 140 21.04 -3.70 -9.67
N GLY A 141 20.64 -3.77 -10.95
CA GLY A 141 21.16 -4.75 -11.91
C GLY A 141 20.69 -6.18 -11.61
N LEU A 142 19.45 -6.34 -11.15
CA LEU A 142 18.82 -7.62 -10.84
C LEU A 142 17.89 -8.07 -11.98
N GLU A 143 17.78 -9.37 -12.20
CA GLU A 143 16.71 -9.93 -13.01
C GLU A 143 15.34 -9.70 -12.31
N CYS A 144 14.28 -9.53 -13.08
CA CYS A 144 12.96 -9.23 -12.54
C CYS A 144 11.87 -9.99 -13.30
N ASP A 145 11.20 -10.90 -12.60
CA ASP A 145 10.04 -11.63 -13.12
C ASP A 145 8.78 -11.13 -12.43
N ILE A 146 7.83 -10.61 -13.23
CA ILE A 146 6.57 -10.06 -12.75
C ILE A 146 5.42 -10.86 -13.33
N TYR A 147 4.68 -11.55 -12.44
CA TYR A 147 3.49 -12.32 -12.78
C TYR A 147 2.28 -11.43 -12.82
N MET A 148 1.50 -11.51 -13.89
CA MET A 148 0.33 -10.66 -14.08
C MET A 148 -0.76 -11.42 -14.82
N GLY A 149 -1.99 -11.34 -14.35
CA GLY A 149 -3.13 -11.97 -15.00
C GLY A 149 -3.39 -11.41 -16.39
N SER A 150 -3.80 -12.27 -17.34
CA SER A 150 -4.03 -11.86 -18.74
C SER A 150 -5.14 -10.80 -18.87
N VAL A 151 -6.10 -10.79 -17.97
CA VAL A 151 -7.15 -9.76 -17.89
C VAL A 151 -6.56 -8.41 -17.50
N ASP A 152 -5.66 -8.41 -16.52
CA ASP A 152 -4.99 -7.20 -16.03
C ASP A 152 -3.96 -6.66 -17.03
N ILE A 153 -3.22 -7.53 -17.73
CA ILE A 153 -2.28 -7.16 -18.81
C ILE A 153 -2.97 -6.31 -19.87
N LYS A 154 -4.17 -6.72 -20.30
CA LYS A 154 -4.93 -5.99 -21.32
C LYS A 154 -5.42 -4.63 -20.82
N LYS A 155 -5.88 -4.56 -19.57
CA LYS A 155 -6.36 -3.31 -18.96
C LYS A 155 -5.24 -2.32 -18.65
N GLN A 156 -4.04 -2.82 -18.36
CA GLN A 156 -2.91 -2.03 -17.87
C GLN A 156 -1.73 -2.01 -18.84
N ALA A 157 -2.01 -2.04 -20.14
CA ALA A 157 -1.00 -2.08 -21.19
C ALA A 157 0.12 -1.01 -21.07
N PRO A 158 -0.15 0.25 -20.67
CA PRO A 158 0.90 1.25 -20.45
C PRO A 158 1.87 0.86 -19.33
N ASN A 159 1.40 0.25 -18.23
CA ASN A 159 2.26 -0.22 -17.15
C ASN A 159 3.06 -1.46 -17.58
N VAL A 160 2.46 -2.36 -18.35
CA VAL A 160 3.17 -3.50 -18.95
C VAL A 160 4.31 -3.03 -19.85
N ALA A 161 4.06 -2.03 -20.69
CA ALA A 161 5.11 -1.43 -21.52
C ALA A 161 6.24 -0.82 -20.66
N ARG A 162 5.92 -0.09 -19.59
CA ARG A 162 6.93 0.47 -18.66
C ARG A 162 7.78 -0.62 -18.02
N MET A 163 7.18 -1.70 -17.53
CA MET A 163 7.91 -2.84 -16.95
C MET A 163 8.89 -3.45 -17.96
N LYS A 164 8.45 -3.69 -19.21
CA LYS A 164 9.29 -4.23 -20.28
C LYS A 164 10.43 -3.26 -20.69
N ILE A 165 10.16 -1.96 -20.76
CA ILE A 165 11.20 -0.93 -21.03
C ILE A 165 12.26 -0.93 -19.92
N LEU A 166 11.88 -1.17 -18.68
CA LEU A 166 12.79 -1.29 -17.53
C LEU A 166 13.53 -2.64 -17.48
N GLY A 167 13.28 -3.53 -18.42
CA GLY A 167 13.97 -4.81 -18.53
C GLY A 167 13.34 -5.96 -17.76
N ALA A 168 12.16 -5.76 -17.16
CA ALA A 168 11.46 -6.84 -16.47
C ALA A 168 10.79 -7.80 -17.45
N ASN A 169 10.79 -9.08 -17.08
CA ASN A 169 10.05 -10.13 -17.75
C ASN A 169 8.63 -10.19 -17.19
N VAL A 170 7.63 -9.81 -17.98
CA VAL A 170 6.22 -9.88 -17.59
C VAL A 170 5.65 -11.22 -18.02
N ILE A 171 5.32 -12.06 -17.05
CA ILE A 171 4.82 -13.43 -17.23
C ILE A 171 3.31 -13.43 -17.15
N GLU A 172 2.67 -13.76 -18.27
CA GLU A 172 1.22 -13.82 -18.37
C GLU A 172 0.66 -15.05 -17.65
N VAL A 173 -0.33 -14.83 -16.77
CA VAL A 173 -1.06 -15.89 -16.07
C VAL A 173 -2.46 -16.00 -16.65
N THR A 174 -2.79 -17.18 -17.22
CA THR A 174 -4.01 -17.41 -18.00
C THR A 174 -5.00 -18.38 -17.35
N HIS A 175 -4.63 -19.01 -16.22
CA HIS A 175 -5.51 -19.96 -15.52
C HIS A 175 -6.45 -19.24 -14.52
N GLY A 176 -7.50 -19.95 -14.09
CA GLY A 176 -8.51 -19.41 -13.17
C GLY A 176 -9.24 -18.20 -13.74
N LEU A 177 -9.39 -17.16 -12.97
CA LEU A 177 -9.95 -15.88 -13.40
C LEU A 177 -8.92 -14.99 -14.12
N ALA A 178 -7.66 -15.42 -14.17
CA ALA A 178 -6.55 -14.72 -14.81
C ALA A 178 -6.39 -13.26 -14.29
N THR A 179 -6.51 -13.09 -12.98
CA THR A 179 -6.42 -11.81 -12.26
C THR A 179 -5.31 -11.84 -11.21
N LEU A 180 -5.26 -10.85 -10.33
CA LEU A 180 -4.24 -10.71 -9.30
C LEU A 180 -4.10 -11.95 -8.41
N LYS A 181 -5.20 -12.64 -8.05
CA LYS A 181 -5.13 -13.83 -7.20
C LYS A 181 -4.28 -14.93 -7.82
N GLU A 182 -4.54 -15.26 -9.07
CA GLU A 182 -3.80 -16.29 -9.79
C GLU A 182 -2.34 -15.86 -10.06
N ALA A 183 -2.10 -14.57 -10.24
CA ALA A 183 -0.76 -14.02 -10.36
C ALA A 183 0.05 -14.20 -9.07
N VAL A 184 -0.57 -14.00 -7.89
CA VAL A 184 0.05 -14.28 -6.58
C VAL A 184 0.43 -15.75 -6.46
N ASP A 185 -0.51 -16.65 -6.74
CA ASP A 185 -0.28 -18.10 -6.66
C ASP A 185 0.89 -18.54 -7.58
N ALA A 186 0.90 -18.05 -8.83
CA ALA A 186 1.96 -18.36 -9.80
C ALA A 186 3.33 -17.81 -9.39
N ALA A 187 3.37 -16.59 -8.82
CA ALA A 187 4.61 -15.98 -8.34
C ALA A 187 5.17 -16.72 -7.11
N PHE A 188 4.32 -17.17 -6.20
CA PHE A 188 4.76 -18.00 -5.07
C PHE A 188 5.28 -19.35 -5.52
N ASP A 189 4.64 -20.00 -6.48
CA ASP A 189 5.11 -21.28 -7.04
C ASP A 189 6.46 -21.12 -7.76
N ALA A 190 6.68 -20.01 -8.46
CA ALA A 190 7.98 -19.69 -9.06
C ALA A 190 9.03 -19.44 -7.98
N TYR A 191 8.71 -18.65 -6.97
CA TYR A 191 9.60 -18.37 -5.85
C TYR A 191 9.99 -19.65 -5.11
N GLN A 192 9.08 -20.59 -4.90
CA GLN A 192 9.39 -21.90 -4.29
C GLN A 192 10.46 -22.67 -5.07
N ARG A 193 10.49 -22.55 -6.40
CA ARG A 193 11.51 -23.21 -7.23
C ARG A 193 12.84 -22.48 -7.25
N GLU A 194 12.83 -21.17 -7.08
CA GLU A 194 13.97 -20.28 -7.37
C GLU A 194 14.52 -19.55 -6.14
N TYR A 195 14.00 -19.78 -4.93
CA TYR A 195 14.32 -19.00 -3.73
C TYR A 195 15.81 -18.90 -3.39
N LYS A 196 16.64 -19.86 -3.87
CA LYS A 196 18.10 -19.83 -3.64
C LYS A 196 18.75 -18.62 -4.33
N ASP A 197 18.33 -18.30 -5.54
CA ASP A 197 18.86 -17.20 -6.34
C ASP A 197 17.92 -15.99 -6.39
N ALA A 198 16.68 -16.12 -5.96
CA ALA A 198 15.65 -15.09 -6.00
C ALA A 198 15.15 -14.70 -4.61
N ILE A 199 14.54 -13.50 -4.52
CA ILE A 199 13.70 -13.07 -3.40
C ILE A 199 12.32 -12.69 -3.93
N TYR A 200 11.28 -13.05 -3.18
CA TYR A 200 9.92 -12.59 -3.46
C TYR A 200 9.71 -11.21 -2.84
N CYS A 201 9.25 -10.28 -3.66
CA CYS A 201 9.02 -8.88 -3.28
C CYS A 201 7.52 -8.58 -3.35
N ILE A 202 6.84 -8.75 -2.24
CA ILE A 202 5.39 -8.61 -2.19
C ILE A 202 4.92 -7.16 -2.34
N GLY A 203 3.79 -6.97 -3.02
CA GLY A 203 3.30 -5.64 -3.38
C GLY A 203 2.65 -4.82 -2.27
N SER A 204 2.45 -5.36 -1.05
CA SER A 204 1.81 -4.65 0.06
C SER A 204 2.19 -5.25 1.42
N VAL A 205 1.55 -4.77 2.51
CA VAL A 205 1.72 -5.30 3.89
C VAL A 205 0.91 -6.58 4.09
N LEU A 206 1.05 -7.51 3.15
CA LEU A 206 0.31 -8.77 3.02
C LEU A 206 1.27 -9.95 3.10
N GLY A 207 0.73 -11.16 3.00
CA GLY A 207 1.52 -12.38 2.91
C GLY A 207 2.04 -12.91 4.25
N PRO A 208 2.77 -14.02 4.21
CA PRO A 208 3.34 -14.63 5.41
C PRO A 208 4.43 -13.76 6.01
N HIS A 209 4.67 -13.93 7.31
CA HIS A 209 5.84 -13.33 7.96
C HIS A 209 7.14 -13.76 7.22
N PRO A 210 8.09 -12.82 6.94
CA PRO A 210 8.21 -11.47 7.51
C PRO A 210 7.65 -10.32 6.65
N PHE A 211 6.98 -10.59 5.53
CA PHE A 211 6.61 -9.56 4.56
C PHE A 211 5.78 -8.39 5.12
N PRO A 212 4.71 -8.59 5.94
CA PRO A 212 3.94 -7.46 6.45
C PRO A 212 4.79 -6.46 7.22
N MET A 213 5.69 -6.96 8.08
CA MET A 213 6.63 -6.14 8.84
C MET A 213 7.64 -5.44 7.93
N LEU A 214 8.24 -6.19 7.00
CA LEU A 214 9.29 -5.68 6.11
C LEU A 214 8.76 -4.53 5.23
N VAL A 215 7.61 -4.71 4.61
CA VAL A 215 6.98 -3.69 3.76
C VAL A 215 6.55 -2.48 4.59
N ARG A 216 5.93 -2.68 5.77
CA ARG A 216 5.62 -1.59 6.70
C ARG A 216 6.84 -0.75 7.01
N ASP A 217 7.94 -1.39 7.40
CA ASP A 217 9.13 -0.69 7.85
C ASP A 217 9.80 0.10 6.71
N PHE A 218 9.79 -0.43 5.49
CA PHE A 218 10.26 0.33 4.34
C PHE A 218 9.31 1.48 3.95
N GLN A 219 8.02 1.33 4.17
CA GLN A 219 7.02 2.38 3.94
C GLN A 219 6.99 3.44 5.06
N SER A 220 7.49 3.14 6.24
CA SER A 220 7.44 4.03 7.41
C SER A 220 8.10 5.40 7.19
N VAL A 221 8.99 5.51 6.20
CA VAL A 221 9.60 6.78 5.79
C VAL A 221 8.56 7.86 5.49
N VAL A 222 7.40 7.47 4.95
CA VAL A 222 6.30 8.39 4.63
C VAL A 222 5.77 9.05 5.91
N GLY A 223 5.48 8.25 6.93
CA GLY A 223 4.95 8.74 8.21
C GLY A 223 5.96 9.56 8.99
N VAL A 224 7.23 9.13 9.02
CA VAL A 224 8.31 9.87 9.69
C VAL A 224 8.50 11.25 9.08
N GLU A 225 8.57 11.33 7.74
CA GLU A 225 8.65 12.61 7.03
C GLU A 225 7.41 13.46 7.24
N ALA A 226 6.22 12.88 7.08
CA ALA A 226 4.95 13.58 7.19
C ALA A 226 4.78 14.23 8.56
N ARG A 227 5.10 13.51 9.64
CA ARG A 227 5.01 14.03 11.00
C ARG A 227 5.91 15.23 11.22
N SER A 228 7.18 15.13 10.82
CA SER A 228 8.15 16.22 10.99
C SER A 228 7.78 17.44 10.15
N GLN A 229 7.44 17.23 8.88
CA GLN A 229 7.08 18.31 7.96
C GLN A 229 5.78 19.01 8.37
N PHE A 230 4.78 18.26 8.85
CA PHE A 230 3.52 18.86 9.27
C PHE A 230 3.71 19.72 10.52
N LEU A 231 4.47 19.22 11.50
CA LEU A 231 4.81 19.98 12.72
C LEU A 231 5.64 21.23 12.41
N GLU A 232 6.59 21.14 11.48
CA GLU A 232 7.39 22.28 11.02
C GLU A 232 6.52 23.34 10.31
N MET A 233 5.57 22.88 9.49
CA MET A 233 4.71 23.76 8.69
C MET A 233 3.63 24.47 9.52
N THR A 234 3.05 23.81 10.52
CA THR A 234 1.84 24.29 11.22
C THR A 234 2.07 24.58 12.71
N GLY A 235 3.17 24.11 13.30
CA GLY A 235 3.45 24.18 14.73
C GLY A 235 2.76 23.12 15.57
N GLU A 236 1.83 22.34 15.01
CA GLU A 236 1.02 21.33 15.69
C GLU A 236 0.95 20.04 14.86
N LEU A 237 0.49 18.93 15.46
CA LEU A 237 0.17 17.71 14.73
C LEU A 237 -1.23 17.84 14.09
N PRO A 238 -1.54 17.08 13.01
CA PRO A 238 -2.89 17.08 12.45
C PRO A 238 -3.87 16.42 13.42
N ASP A 239 -5.14 16.88 13.41
CA ASP A 239 -6.20 16.22 14.19
C ASP A 239 -6.51 14.82 13.64
N ALA A 240 -6.39 14.66 12.31
CA ALA A 240 -6.62 13.39 11.66
C ALA A 240 -5.64 13.11 10.51
N VAL A 241 -5.33 11.84 10.30
CA VAL A 241 -4.61 11.32 9.12
C VAL A 241 -5.52 10.35 8.39
N VAL A 242 -5.64 10.50 7.07
CA VAL A 242 -6.50 9.71 6.20
C VAL A 242 -5.69 9.06 5.08
N ALA A 243 -5.90 7.78 4.85
CA ALA A 243 -5.27 7.05 3.74
C ALA A 243 -6.20 5.98 3.18
N CYS A 244 -6.16 5.73 1.86
CA CYS A 244 -6.91 4.63 1.25
C CYS A 244 -6.29 3.28 1.61
N VAL A 245 -7.13 2.24 1.63
CA VAL A 245 -6.73 0.88 2.02
C VAL A 245 -7.28 -0.13 1.02
N GLY A 246 -6.37 -0.84 0.35
CA GLY A 246 -6.56 -2.14 -0.27
C GLY A 246 -5.77 -3.15 0.55
N GLY A 247 -4.58 -3.60 0.06
CA GLY A 247 -3.64 -4.33 0.92
C GLY A 247 -3.06 -3.48 2.07
N GLY A 248 -3.06 -2.14 1.94
CA GLY A 248 -2.85 -1.18 3.02
C GLY A 248 -1.43 -0.65 3.20
N SER A 249 -0.49 -0.88 2.27
CA SER A 249 0.90 -0.46 2.46
C SER A 249 1.10 1.06 2.55
N ASN A 250 0.36 1.85 1.76
CA ASN A 250 0.43 3.30 1.86
C ASN A 250 -0.10 3.82 3.21
N ALA A 251 -1.18 3.24 3.69
CA ALA A 251 -1.79 3.59 4.96
C ALA A 251 -0.89 3.23 6.15
N MET A 252 -0.32 2.01 6.18
CA MET A 252 0.65 1.64 7.20
C MET A 252 1.88 2.54 7.17
N GLY A 253 2.34 2.93 5.98
CA GLY A 253 3.47 3.84 5.84
C GLY A 253 3.23 5.18 6.55
N ILE A 254 2.12 5.84 6.28
CA ILE A 254 1.83 7.13 6.93
C ILE A 254 1.41 6.97 8.39
N PHE A 255 0.58 5.96 8.73
CA PHE A 255 0.10 5.75 10.09
C PHE A 255 1.25 5.46 11.06
N SER A 256 2.31 4.77 10.61
CA SER A 256 3.47 4.46 11.45
C SER A 256 4.11 5.69 12.09
N GLY A 257 4.03 6.85 11.45
CA GLY A 257 4.52 8.11 11.99
C GLY A 257 3.65 8.72 13.09
N PHE A 258 2.40 8.26 13.24
CA PHE A 258 1.40 8.85 14.12
C PHE A 258 0.76 7.86 15.11
N LEU A 259 1.17 6.59 15.10
CA LEU A 259 0.58 5.55 15.97
C LEU A 259 0.68 5.91 17.44
N ASN A 260 1.75 6.60 17.85
CA ASN A 260 2.00 6.99 19.24
C ASN A 260 1.48 8.39 19.60
N ASP A 261 0.88 9.10 18.66
CA ASP A 261 0.34 10.45 18.88
C ASP A 261 -1.18 10.43 19.09
N PRO A 262 -1.79 11.45 19.73
CA PRO A 262 -3.24 11.55 19.91
C PRO A 262 -3.97 11.97 18.62
N VAL A 263 -3.44 11.59 17.47
CA VAL A 263 -3.98 11.87 16.13
C VAL A 263 -4.99 10.78 15.77
N GLN A 264 -6.15 11.15 15.24
CA GLN A 264 -7.13 10.18 14.75
C GLN A 264 -6.66 9.59 13.40
N LEU A 265 -6.71 8.27 13.26
CA LEU A 265 -6.26 7.57 12.05
C LEU A 265 -7.46 6.93 11.35
N TYR A 266 -7.60 7.19 10.04
CA TYR A 266 -8.69 6.68 9.23
C TYR A 266 -8.17 5.95 8.00
N GLY A 267 -8.49 4.65 7.90
CA GLY A 267 -8.32 3.84 6.69
C GLY A 267 -9.61 3.85 5.86
N VAL A 268 -9.49 4.11 4.57
CA VAL A 268 -10.65 4.25 3.67
C VAL A 268 -10.64 3.15 2.64
N GLU A 269 -11.64 2.28 2.70
CA GLU A 269 -11.80 1.17 1.78
C GLU A 269 -12.82 1.49 0.68
N PRO A 270 -12.74 0.83 -0.51
CA PRO A 270 -13.68 1.07 -1.59
C PRO A 270 -15.02 0.35 -1.33
N LEU A 271 -16.11 1.12 -1.26
CA LEU A 271 -17.48 0.60 -1.27
C LEU A 271 -17.93 0.23 -2.68
N GLY A 272 -17.19 0.67 -3.70
CA GLY A 272 -17.50 0.37 -5.08
C GLY A 272 -18.91 0.79 -5.47
N LYS A 273 -19.72 -0.16 -5.95
CA LYS A 273 -21.12 0.04 -6.37
C LYS A 273 -22.10 -0.02 -5.20
N GLY A 274 -21.69 -0.57 -4.05
CA GLY A 274 -22.55 -0.73 -2.89
C GLY A 274 -22.11 -1.86 -1.93
N PRO A 275 -22.85 -2.08 -0.83
CA PRO A 275 -22.44 -2.98 0.24
C PRO A 275 -22.65 -4.47 -0.05
N LYS A 276 -23.15 -4.84 -1.23
CA LYS A 276 -23.36 -6.24 -1.60
C LYS A 276 -22.01 -6.90 -1.90
N LEU A 277 -21.81 -8.11 -1.43
CA LEU A 277 -20.63 -8.92 -1.72
C LEU A 277 -20.42 -9.05 -3.25
N GLY A 278 -19.20 -8.75 -3.72
CA GLY A 278 -18.87 -8.66 -5.15
C GLY A 278 -18.98 -7.25 -5.74
N ASP A 279 -19.63 -6.30 -5.06
CA ASP A 279 -19.76 -4.91 -5.48
C ASP A 279 -18.74 -3.98 -4.80
N HIS A 280 -17.97 -4.47 -3.83
CA HIS A 280 -16.98 -3.72 -3.06
C HIS A 280 -15.72 -4.55 -2.74
N ALA A 281 -14.67 -3.90 -2.22
CA ALA A 281 -13.47 -4.55 -1.69
C ALA A 281 -13.16 -4.09 -0.25
N ALA A 282 -14.19 -3.77 0.54
CA ALA A 282 -14.08 -3.26 1.90
C ALA A 282 -13.99 -4.40 2.92
N SER A 283 -12.81 -5.03 2.99
CA SER A 283 -12.58 -6.21 3.83
C SER A 283 -12.61 -5.91 5.33
N LEU A 284 -12.00 -4.82 5.77
CA LEU A 284 -11.95 -4.44 7.19
C LEU A 284 -13.33 -3.97 7.71
N LYS A 285 -14.18 -3.44 6.83
CA LYS A 285 -15.53 -3.01 7.19
C LYS A 285 -16.52 -4.18 7.27
N TYR A 286 -16.50 -5.07 6.28
CA TYR A 286 -17.54 -6.10 6.09
C TYR A 286 -17.03 -7.53 6.17
N GLY A 287 -15.72 -7.76 6.14
CA GLY A 287 -15.12 -9.08 6.15
C GLY A 287 -15.06 -9.74 7.54
N THR A 288 -14.63 -10.98 7.52
CA THR A 288 -14.41 -11.80 8.72
C THR A 288 -13.02 -12.42 8.71
N GLU A 289 -12.56 -12.91 9.87
CA GLU A 289 -11.25 -13.54 10.01
C GLU A 289 -11.08 -14.74 9.07
N GLY A 290 -9.93 -14.83 8.40
CA GLY A 290 -9.59 -15.93 7.51
C GLY A 290 -8.14 -15.93 7.06
N ILE A 291 -7.71 -17.07 6.52
CA ILE A 291 -6.35 -17.28 6.03
C ILE A 291 -6.38 -17.21 4.50
N MET A 292 -5.50 -16.36 3.94
CA MET A 292 -5.33 -16.19 2.50
C MET A 292 -3.86 -15.89 2.19
N HIS A 293 -3.33 -16.43 1.11
CA HIS A 293 -1.94 -16.21 0.67
C HIS A 293 -0.90 -16.32 1.81
N GLY A 294 -1.13 -17.29 2.72
CA GLY A 294 -0.18 -17.64 3.79
C GLY A 294 -0.21 -16.77 5.04
N PHE A 295 -1.24 -15.94 5.25
CA PHE A 295 -1.39 -15.13 6.47
C PHE A 295 -2.84 -15.09 6.95
N ASN A 296 -3.02 -14.93 8.26
CA ASN A 296 -4.34 -14.72 8.89
C ASN A 296 -4.65 -13.24 8.97
N SER A 297 -5.84 -12.84 8.50
CA SER A 297 -6.31 -11.45 8.57
C SER A 297 -7.84 -11.39 8.49
N ILE A 298 -8.37 -10.22 8.13
CA ILE A 298 -9.78 -10.04 7.79
C ILE A 298 -9.92 -10.11 6.27
N MET A 299 -10.89 -10.90 5.80
CA MET A 299 -11.14 -11.08 4.37
C MET A 299 -12.63 -11.18 4.05
N LEU A 300 -12.97 -10.82 2.82
CA LEU A 300 -14.28 -11.06 2.23
C LEU A 300 -14.34 -12.52 1.77
N LYS A 301 -15.38 -13.23 2.18
CA LYS A 301 -15.58 -14.65 1.89
C LYS A 301 -16.91 -14.87 1.20
N ASP A 302 -16.93 -15.84 0.30
CA ASP A 302 -18.15 -16.41 -0.25
C ASP A 302 -18.82 -17.39 0.74
N GLU A 303 -19.90 -18.02 0.31
CA GLU A 303 -20.66 -18.99 1.09
C GLU A 303 -19.88 -20.27 1.45
N ASN A 304 -18.80 -20.55 0.72
CA ASN A 304 -17.91 -21.69 0.95
C ASN A 304 -16.73 -21.33 1.87
N GLY A 305 -16.60 -20.06 2.27
CA GLY A 305 -15.49 -19.56 3.06
C GLY A 305 -14.23 -19.22 2.25
N GLU A 306 -14.32 -19.31 0.92
CA GLU A 306 -13.25 -18.94 -0.01
C GLU A 306 -13.22 -17.42 -0.26
N PRO A 307 -12.09 -16.86 -0.74
CA PRO A 307 -12.01 -15.45 -1.08
C PRO A 307 -13.08 -15.06 -2.09
N ALA A 308 -13.94 -14.11 -1.70
CA ALA A 308 -15.03 -13.64 -2.56
C ALA A 308 -14.50 -12.78 -3.73
N PRO A 309 -15.20 -12.71 -4.85
CA PRO A 309 -14.98 -11.68 -5.86
C PRO A 309 -15.13 -10.29 -5.25
N VAL A 310 -14.30 -9.36 -5.69
CA VAL A 310 -14.30 -7.96 -5.22
C VAL A 310 -14.38 -7.01 -6.40
N TYR A 311 -14.71 -5.77 -6.09
CA TYR A 311 -14.78 -4.71 -7.09
C TYR A 311 -14.40 -3.35 -6.48
N SER A 312 -13.68 -2.56 -7.25
CA SER A 312 -13.44 -1.13 -7.04
C SER A 312 -13.23 -0.44 -8.38
N VAL A 313 -13.58 0.83 -8.48
CA VAL A 313 -13.20 1.67 -9.63
C VAL A 313 -11.68 1.84 -9.71
N ALA A 314 -10.98 1.66 -8.60
CA ALA A 314 -9.52 1.73 -8.48
C ALA A 314 -8.94 0.32 -8.38
N SER A 315 -8.36 -0.19 -9.46
CA SER A 315 -7.82 -1.55 -9.54
C SER A 315 -6.72 -1.86 -8.49
N GLY A 316 -6.02 -0.86 -8.00
CA GLY A 316 -5.03 -1.02 -6.92
C GLY A 316 -5.64 -1.30 -5.54
N LEU A 317 -6.97 -1.21 -5.39
CA LEU A 317 -7.70 -1.55 -4.17
C LEU A 317 -8.52 -2.85 -4.30
N ASP A 318 -8.47 -3.51 -5.47
CA ASP A 318 -9.19 -4.77 -5.74
C ASP A 318 -8.49 -5.96 -5.10
N TYR A 319 -8.66 -6.11 -3.79
CA TYR A 319 -8.12 -7.24 -3.04
C TYR A 319 -9.08 -7.64 -1.93
N PRO A 320 -9.41 -8.93 -1.75
CA PRO A 320 -10.45 -9.36 -0.82
C PRO A 320 -10.02 -9.41 0.64
N SER A 321 -8.81 -8.93 0.98
CA SER A 321 -8.27 -8.91 2.33
C SER A 321 -7.43 -7.66 2.56
N SER A 322 -6.97 -7.46 3.79
CA SER A 322 -6.06 -6.36 4.16
C SER A 322 -4.93 -6.88 5.04
N GLY A 323 -3.88 -6.09 5.20
CA GLY A 323 -2.73 -6.45 6.02
C GLY A 323 -3.13 -6.85 7.46
N PRO A 324 -2.44 -7.83 8.06
CA PRO A 324 -2.77 -8.33 9.40
C PRO A 324 -2.61 -7.24 10.48
N GLU A 325 -1.69 -6.32 10.31
CA GLU A 325 -1.53 -5.17 11.21
C GLU A 325 -2.72 -4.23 11.15
N HIS A 326 -3.33 -4.02 9.97
CA HIS A 326 -4.58 -3.26 9.83
C HIS A 326 -5.73 -3.93 10.60
N ALA A 327 -5.87 -5.25 10.49
CA ALA A 327 -6.86 -6.01 11.24
C ALA A 327 -6.69 -5.86 12.76
N PHE A 328 -5.45 -5.94 13.22
CA PHE A 328 -5.11 -5.74 14.63
C PHE A 328 -5.41 -4.31 15.12
N LEU A 329 -4.98 -3.29 14.39
CA LEU A 329 -5.22 -1.88 14.74
C LEU A 329 -6.71 -1.51 14.69
N ARG A 330 -7.49 -2.15 13.81
CA ARG A 330 -8.96 -2.06 13.78
C ARG A 330 -9.57 -2.62 15.07
N ASP A 331 -9.21 -3.84 15.46
CA ASP A 331 -9.75 -4.51 16.64
C ASP A 331 -9.36 -3.77 17.94
N LEU A 332 -8.17 -3.15 17.97
CA LEU A 332 -7.80 -2.24 19.05
C LEU A 332 -8.61 -0.94 19.05
N GLY A 333 -9.24 -0.56 17.94
CA GLY A 333 -9.86 0.76 17.76
C GLY A 333 -8.87 1.90 17.59
N ARG A 334 -7.57 1.61 17.35
CA ARG A 334 -6.56 2.66 17.13
C ARG A 334 -6.70 3.31 15.77
N VAL A 335 -7.09 2.55 14.77
CA VAL A 335 -7.41 3.02 13.43
C VAL A 335 -8.89 2.72 13.16
N LYS A 336 -9.62 3.71 12.67
CA LYS A 336 -11.00 3.57 12.22
C LYS A 336 -11.00 3.27 10.73
N TYR A 337 -11.81 2.30 10.30
CA TYR A 337 -11.96 1.96 8.89
C TYR A 337 -13.38 2.28 8.44
N ASP A 338 -13.47 2.99 7.33
CA ASP A 338 -14.74 3.38 6.73
C ASP A 338 -14.66 3.27 5.20
N VAL A 339 -15.74 3.57 4.50
CA VAL A 339 -15.90 3.30 3.09
C VAL A 339 -16.31 4.55 2.31
N ILE A 340 -15.92 4.58 1.03
CA ILE A 340 -16.34 5.58 0.04
C ILE A 340 -16.74 4.83 -1.24
N ASN A 341 -17.85 5.23 -1.86
CA ASN A 341 -18.32 4.65 -3.10
C ASN A 341 -17.64 5.27 -4.34
N ASP A 342 -17.89 4.66 -5.51
CA ASP A 342 -17.27 5.09 -6.77
C ASP A 342 -17.60 6.53 -7.14
N ASP A 343 -18.86 6.96 -6.97
CA ASP A 343 -19.30 8.30 -7.34
C ASP A 343 -18.62 9.36 -6.47
N GLU A 344 -18.61 9.17 -5.15
CA GLU A 344 -17.89 10.05 -4.21
C GLU A 344 -16.39 10.12 -4.54
N THR A 345 -15.79 8.99 -4.92
CA THR A 345 -14.38 8.89 -5.31
C THR A 345 -14.06 9.70 -6.55
N ILE A 346 -14.89 9.58 -7.59
CA ILE A 346 -14.70 10.29 -8.85
C ILE A 346 -14.98 11.79 -8.70
N ASP A 347 -15.98 12.17 -7.90
CA ASP A 347 -16.22 13.57 -7.57
C ASP A 347 -15.02 14.20 -6.87
N ALA A 348 -14.39 13.48 -5.95
CA ALA A 348 -13.17 13.94 -5.27
C ALA A 348 -11.97 14.03 -6.23
N PHE A 349 -11.83 13.08 -7.16
CA PHE A 349 -10.82 13.13 -8.22
C PHE A 349 -10.92 14.44 -9.03
N PHE A 350 -12.11 14.77 -9.53
CA PHE A 350 -12.31 16.01 -10.30
C PHE A 350 -12.21 17.26 -9.44
N THR A 351 -12.69 17.21 -8.20
CA THR A 351 -12.64 18.34 -7.26
C THR A 351 -11.19 18.71 -6.95
N LEU A 352 -10.37 17.78 -6.55
CA LEU A 352 -8.95 18.03 -6.28
C LEU A 352 -8.22 18.53 -7.52
N SER A 353 -8.50 17.92 -8.68
CA SER A 353 -7.88 18.31 -9.95
C SER A 353 -8.21 19.75 -10.34
N LYS A 354 -9.48 20.14 -10.27
CA LYS A 354 -9.94 21.48 -10.67
C LYS A 354 -9.60 22.56 -9.65
N MET A 355 -9.59 22.23 -8.37
CA MET A 355 -9.37 23.23 -7.32
C MET A 355 -7.89 23.41 -7.00
N GLU A 356 -7.09 22.35 -7.01
CA GLU A 356 -5.71 22.40 -6.53
C GLU A 356 -4.67 22.08 -7.63
N GLY A 357 -5.11 21.74 -8.86
CA GLY A 357 -4.20 21.39 -9.95
C GLY A 357 -3.46 20.08 -9.75
N ILE A 358 -4.00 19.18 -8.92
CA ILE A 358 -3.42 17.88 -8.60
C ILE A 358 -4.34 16.79 -9.13
N ILE A 359 -3.86 15.99 -10.11
CA ILE A 359 -4.59 14.84 -10.63
C ILE A 359 -4.19 13.60 -9.82
N PRO A 360 -5.00 13.16 -8.85
CA PRO A 360 -4.67 12.03 -8.00
C PRO A 360 -4.90 10.70 -8.73
N ALA A 361 -4.26 9.63 -8.29
CA ALA A 361 -4.72 8.28 -8.62
C ALA A 361 -6.14 8.06 -8.07
N ILE A 362 -6.96 7.25 -8.76
CA ILE A 362 -8.33 6.95 -8.30
C ILE A 362 -8.29 6.29 -6.91
N GLU A 363 -7.27 5.49 -6.61
CA GLU A 363 -7.02 4.95 -5.28
C GLU A 363 -6.95 6.06 -4.21
N SER A 364 -6.12 7.06 -4.46
CA SER A 364 -5.91 8.19 -3.53
C SER A 364 -7.17 9.04 -3.38
N SER A 365 -8.00 9.09 -4.42
CA SER A 365 -9.27 9.86 -4.41
C SER A 365 -10.26 9.36 -3.36
N HIS A 366 -10.21 8.08 -2.97
CA HIS A 366 -11.01 7.56 -1.85
C HIS A 366 -10.64 8.28 -0.54
N ALA A 367 -9.34 8.46 -0.28
CA ALA A 367 -8.89 9.18 0.91
C ALA A 367 -9.27 10.66 0.87
N VAL A 368 -9.21 11.31 -0.30
CA VAL A 368 -9.63 12.70 -0.49
C VAL A 368 -11.13 12.84 -0.26
N ALA A 369 -11.95 11.96 -0.83
CA ALA A 369 -13.41 11.96 -0.65
C ALA A 369 -13.80 11.83 0.82
N TYR A 370 -13.17 10.88 1.52
CA TYR A 370 -13.43 10.71 2.95
C TYR A 370 -12.98 11.91 3.79
N ALA A 371 -11.82 12.48 3.49
CA ALA A 371 -11.33 13.67 4.18
C ALA A 371 -12.28 14.87 3.99
N MET A 372 -12.83 15.04 2.79
CA MET A 372 -13.85 16.08 2.51
C MET A 372 -15.15 15.83 3.29
N LYS A 373 -15.57 14.57 3.44
CA LYS A 373 -16.72 14.17 4.25
C LYS A 373 -16.46 14.43 5.73
N LEU A 374 -15.34 13.94 6.26
CA LEU A 374 -14.93 14.12 7.65
C LEU A 374 -14.81 15.61 8.00
N ALA A 375 -14.25 16.44 7.11
CA ALA A 375 -14.09 17.87 7.33
C ALA A 375 -15.43 18.59 7.50
N LYS A 376 -16.52 18.15 6.85
CA LYS A 376 -17.87 18.70 7.04
C LYS A 376 -18.46 18.34 8.40
N GLU A 377 -18.03 17.24 9.01
CA GLU A 377 -18.46 16.80 10.34
C GLU A 377 -17.66 17.48 11.46
N MET A 378 -16.43 17.88 11.17
CA MET A 378 -15.54 18.57 12.12
C MET A 378 -15.91 20.05 12.20
N LYS A 379 -15.89 20.62 13.43
CA LYS A 379 -16.15 22.07 13.63
C LYS A 379 -14.96 22.93 13.23
N LYS A 380 -13.75 22.43 13.46
CA LYS A 380 -12.46 23.05 13.12
C LYS A 380 -11.36 21.99 13.18
N GLY A 381 -10.20 22.29 12.67
CA GLY A 381 -9.01 21.44 12.78
C GLY A 381 -8.29 21.24 11.47
N SER A 382 -7.45 20.24 11.41
CA SER A 382 -6.63 19.90 10.25
C SER A 382 -6.64 18.40 9.94
N ILE A 383 -6.65 18.06 8.66
CA ILE A 383 -6.60 16.68 8.16
C ILE A 383 -5.42 16.56 7.21
N LEU A 384 -4.55 15.59 7.46
CA LEU A 384 -3.48 15.19 6.55
C LEU A 384 -3.89 13.95 5.77
N ILE A 385 -3.90 14.05 4.46
CA ILE A 385 -4.27 12.96 3.53
C ILE A 385 -3.00 12.38 2.91
N ASN A 386 -2.85 11.07 2.87
CA ASN A 386 -1.78 10.45 2.10
C ASN A 386 -2.19 10.34 0.63
N LEU A 387 -1.65 11.20 -0.22
CA LEU A 387 -1.87 11.17 -1.67
C LEU A 387 -0.93 10.12 -2.28
N SER A 388 -1.35 8.87 -2.23
CA SER A 388 -0.50 7.69 -2.44
C SER A 388 0.02 7.50 -3.88
N GLY A 389 -0.60 8.16 -4.86
CA GLY A 389 -0.17 8.08 -6.26
C GLY A 389 -0.84 9.13 -7.15
N ARG A 390 -0.26 9.31 -8.36
CA ARG A 390 -0.76 10.22 -9.39
C ARG A 390 -1.68 9.53 -10.39
N GLY A 391 -2.56 10.30 -11.02
CA GLY A 391 -3.63 9.82 -11.88
C GLY A 391 -3.24 9.52 -13.33
N ASP A 392 -1.98 9.69 -13.74
CA ASP A 392 -1.57 9.46 -15.15
C ASP A 392 -1.94 8.07 -15.67
N LYS A 393 -1.92 7.07 -14.80
CA LYS A 393 -2.30 5.71 -15.14
C LYS A 393 -3.80 5.51 -15.39
N ASP A 394 -4.62 6.42 -14.90
CA ASP A 394 -6.08 6.34 -14.92
C ASP A 394 -6.71 7.16 -16.05
N MET A 395 -5.87 7.90 -16.81
CA MET A 395 -6.35 8.85 -17.82
C MET A 395 -7.19 8.21 -18.90
N ASP A 396 -6.80 7.03 -19.42
CA ASP A 396 -7.56 6.34 -20.47
C ASP A 396 -8.98 6.00 -19.97
N TYR A 397 -9.10 5.47 -18.75
CA TYR A 397 -10.39 5.17 -18.13
C TYR A 397 -11.23 6.43 -17.92
N ILE A 398 -10.62 7.50 -17.41
CA ILE A 398 -11.33 8.78 -17.16
C ILE A 398 -11.80 9.42 -18.47
N ILE A 399 -10.96 9.42 -19.51
CA ILE A 399 -11.32 9.95 -20.84
C ILE A 399 -12.48 9.18 -21.44
N GLU A 400 -12.40 7.84 -21.45
CA GLU A 400 -13.42 6.97 -22.02
C GLU A 400 -14.75 7.13 -21.29
N LYS A 401 -14.74 7.03 -19.96
CA LYS A 401 -15.98 6.98 -19.17
C LYS A 401 -16.67 8.34 -19.00
N TYR A 402 -15.88 9.42 -18.90
CA TYR A 402 -16.42 10.76 -18.59
C TYR A 402 -16.37 11.73 -19.79
N GLY A 403 -16.00 11.25 -20.98
CA GLY A 403 -16.08 12.00 -22.23
C GLY A 403 -15.21 13.26 -22.25
N ILE A 404 -14.04 13.22 -21.62
CA ILE A 404 -13.09 14.32 -21.64
C ILE A 404 -12.49 14.39 -23.06
N ARG A 405 -12.81 15.49 -23.80
CA ARG A 405 -12.33 15.75 -25.17
C ARG A 405 -11.43 16.97 -25.17
#